data_5c9c75105925baa5c711b7a6b1cffddc
#
_entry.id   5c9c75105925baa5c711b7a6b1cffddc
#
_cell.length_a   1.000
_cell.length_b   1.000
_cell.length_c   1.000
_cell.angle_alpha   90.00
_cell.angle_beta   90.00
_cell.angle_gamma   90.00
#
_symmetry.space_group_name_H-M   'P 1'
#
loop_
_entity.id
_entity.type
_entity.pdbx_description
1 polymer ?
#
loop_
_entity_poly.entity_id
_entity_poly.type
_entity_poly.pdbx_seq_one_letter_code
_entity_poly.pdbx_strand_id
1 'polypeptide(L)'
;MPYALRKRFFKRLLLFFLIVCMINLHAKSYLFSPLPPAHQQIIKTEPCSLECLKDLMLQNQIFSFVSQYDDNNQDESLKTYYKDILSKLNPVSIASQTPAKESYEPKIELAILLPKKVVGRYAISVMNTLLAYLNTRNNDFNIQVFDSDEESPEKLEQTYKEIEKEKFPFIIALLTKEGVENLLQNTTISTPTYVPTVNKTQLENHTEPSLSERLYFGGIDYKEQLGMLISFIGHNSPVIEYDDDGLIGERLRQITESLNIEVKHQENISYKQATSFSKNFRKHDAFFKNSTLILNTPTTKSGLILSQIGLLEYKPLKILSTQINFNPSLLLLTQPKDRKNLFIVNALQNSDETLIEYASLLESDLRHDWVNYSSAIGLEMFLNTLDPHFKKSFQESLEDNQVRYHNQIYQALGYSFELMQTNKE
;
A
#
# COMPACT_ATOMS: atom_id res chain seq x y z
N MET A 1 -15.17 -12.00 69.61
CA MET A 1 -14.99 -12.76 68.34
C MET A 1 -13.50 -12.86 68.02
N PRO A 2 -12.93 -14.06 67.86
CA PRO A 2 -11.50 -14.23 67.70
C PRO A 2 -11.05 -13.64 66.34
N TYR A 3 -9.94 -12.94 66.36
CA TYR A 3 -9.31 -12.22 65.25
C TYR A 3 -9.20 -13.03 63.94
N ALA A 4 -9.06 -14.34 64.04
CA ALA A 4 -8.98 -15.27 62.90
C ALA A 4 -10.30 -15.38 62.10
N LEU A 5 -11.47 -15.26 62.72
CA LEU A 5 -12.78 -15.29 62.07
C LEU A 5 -13.03 -14.02 61.27
N ARG A 6 -12.58 -12.86 61.77
CA ARG A 6 -12.73 -11.56 61.12
C ARG A 6 -11.85 -11.49 59.84
N LYS A 7 -10.64 -12.08 59.89
CA LYS A 7 -9.74 -12.14 58.74
C LYS A 7 -10.22 -13.06 57.62
N ARG A 8 -10.90 -14.19 57.99
CA ARG A 8 -11.53 -15.09 56.99
C ARG A 8 -12.79 -14.48 56.36
N PHE A 9 -13.58 -13.76 57.14
CA PHE A 9 -14.76 -13.07 56.63
C PHE A 9 -14.37 -11.95 55.67
N PHE A 10 -13.35 -11.16 55.98
CA PHE A 10 -12.84 -10.08 55.13
C PHE A 10 -12.24 -10.62 53.81
N LYS A 11 -11.51 -11.74 53.82
CA LYS A 11 -11.02 -12.40 52.63
C LYS A 11 -12.15 -12.91 51.72
N ARG A 12 -13.20 -13.46 52.28
CA ARG A 12 -14.37 -13.93 51.51
C ARG A 12 -15.15 -12.75 50.91
N LEU A 13 -15.30 -11.68 51.66
CA LEU A 13 -15.95 -10.46 51.19
C LEU A 13 -15.14 -9.80 50.05
N LEU A 14 -13.81 -9.74 50.17
CA LEU A 14 -12.92 -9.23 49.15
C LEU A 14 -12.96 -10.10 47.87
N LEU A 15 -12.99 -11.43 48.05
CA LEU A 15 -13.11 -12.35 46.90
C LEU A 15 -14.45 -12.21 46.19
N PHE A 16 -15.54 -12.04 46.95
CA PHE A 16 -16.87 -11.81 46.40
C PHE A 16 -16.94 -10.47 45.62
N PHE A 17 -16.32 -9.41 46.16
CA PHE A 17 -16.25 -8.11 45.49
C PHE A 17 -15.42 -8.17 44.20
N LEU A 18 -14.30 -8.92 44.18
CA LEU A 18 -13.50 -9.18 43.00
C LEU A 18 -14.30 -9.95 41.93
N ILE A 19 -15.06 -10.95 42.30
CA ILE A 19 -15.90 -11.72 41.37
C ILE A 19 -17.03 -10.84 40.81
N VAL A 20 -17.68 -10.01 41.61
CA VAL A 20 -18.72 -9.08 41.17
C VAL A 20 -18.14 -7.99 40.24
N CYS A 21 -16.93 -7.50 40.52
CA CYS A 21 -16.23 -6.58 39.61
C CYS A 21 -15.85 -7.25 38.25
N MET A 22 -15.44 -8.52 38.27
CA MET A 22 -15.13 -9.26 37.04
C MET A 22 -16.37 -9.51 36.16
N ILE A 23 -17.57 -9.69 36.77
CA ILE A 23 -18.82 -9.90 36.02
C ILE A 23 -19.27 -8.59 35.33
N ASN A 24 -18.91 -7.42 35.86
CA ASN A 24 -19.26 -6.14 35.27
C ASN A 24 -18.19 -5.59 34.25
N LEU A 25 -17.06 -6.28 34.09
CA LEU A 25 -16.04 -5.96 33.09
C LEU A 25 -16.37 -6.63 31.74
N HIS A 26 -17.62 -6.66 31.33
CA HIS A 26 -17.91 -6.70 29.90
C HIS A 26 -17.69 -5.28 29.38
N ALA A 27 -16.43 -4.96 29.08
CA ALA A 27 -16.11 -3.83 28.25
C ALA A 27 -16.81 -4.08 26.91
N LYS A 28 -18.03 -3.55 26.74
CA LYS A 28 -18.58 -3.33 25.41
C LYS A 28 -17.63 -2.32 24.78
N SER A 29 -16.64 -2.81 24.03
CA SER A 29 -15.90 -1.98 23.12
C SER A 29 -16.89 -1.49 22.06
N TYR A 30 -17.51 -0.36 22.31
CA TYR A 30 -18.14 0.40 21.24
C TYR A 30 -17.00 0.95 20.38
N LEU A 31 -16.46 0.12 19.51
CA LEU A 31 -15.79 0.61 18.33
C LEU A 31 -16.88 1.34 17.54
N PHE A 32 -16.96 2.65 17.70
CA PHE A 32 -17.70 3.48 16.78
C PHE A 32 -17.04 3.31 15.43
N SER A 33 -17.61 2.44 14.59
CA SER A 33 -17.25 2.39 13.18
C SER A 33 -17.58 3.75 12.59
N PRO A 34 -16.63 4.45 11.95
CA PRO A 34 -16.93 5.68 11.21
C PRO A 34 -17.78 5.41 9.96
N LEU A 35 -18.01 4.14 9.63
CA LEU A 35 -18.88 3.75 8.54
C LEU A 35 -20.35 3.97 8.97
N PRO A 36 -21.22 4.48 8.07
CA PRO A 36 -22.63 4.52 8.34
C PRO A 36 -23.13 3.10 8.68
N PRO A 37 -24.14 2.97 9.57
CA PRO A 37 -24.67 1.66 9.93
C PRO A 37 -25.05 0.90 8.65
N ALA A 38 -24.59 -0.34 8.57
CA ALA A 38 -24.92 -1.20 7.43
C ALA A 38 -26.43 -1.29 7.30
N HIS A 39 -26.97 -0.92 6.16
CA HIS A 39 -28.38 -1.14 5.87
C HIS A 39 -28.60 -2.65 5.77
N GLN A 40 -29.42 -3.20 6.67
CA GLN A 40 -29.87 -4.57 6.55
C GLN A 40 -30.74 -4.69 5.28
N GLN A 41 -30.25 -5.43 4.30
CA GLN A 41 -31.05 -5.79 3.13
C GLN A 41 -31.69 -7.15 3.40
N ILE A 42 -33.02 -7.15 3.49
CA ILE A 42 -33.79 -8.38 3.62
C ILE A 42 -34.12 -8.84 2.20
N ILE A 43 -33.57 -9.99 1.80
CA ILE A 43 -33.89 -10.61 0.52
C ILE A 43 -35.18 -11.43 0.71
N LYS A 44 -36.24 -11.08 0.01
CA LYS A 44 -37.47 -11.90 -0.06
C LYS A 44 -37.22 -13.11 -0.94
N THR A 45 -37.41 -14.30 -0.38
CA THR A 45 -37.23 -15.57 -1.10
C THR A 45 -38.55 -16.23 -1.49
N GLU A 46 -39.70 -15.68 -1.09
CA GLU A 46 -41.01 -16.18 -1.46
C GLU A 46 -41.37 -15.75 -2.92
N PRO A 47 -42.07 -16.59 -3.68
CA PRO A 47 -42.49 -16.25 -5.06
C PRO A 47 -43.23 -14.92 -5.12
N CYS A 48 -42.81 -14.06 -6.02
CA CYS A 48 -43.29 -12.69 -6.15
C CYS A 48 -44.23 -12.54 -7.34
N SER A 49 -45.45 -12.01 -7.11
CA SER A 49 -46.36 -11.65 -8.20
C SER A 49 -45.85 -10.43 -8.97
N LEU A 50 -46.48 -10.13 -10.13
CA LEU A 50 -46.16 -8.95 -10.94
C LEU A 50 -46.25 -7.64 -10.12
N GLU A 51 -47.27 -7.56 -9.26
CA GLU A 51 -47.49 -6.40 -8.40
C GLU A 51 -46.41 -6.29 -7.33
N CYS A 52 -46.01 -7.42 -6.74
CA CYS A 52 -44.89 -7.50 -5.82
C CYS A 52 -43.56 -7.06 -6.47
N LEU A 53 -43.28 -7.46 -7.72
CA LEU A 53 -42.09 -7.02 -8.45
C LEU A 53 -42.08 -5.50 -8.68
N LYS A 54 -43.25 -4.91 -8.98
CA LYS A 54 -43.38 -3.45 -9.10
C LYS A 54 -43.13 -2.74 -7.77
N ASP A 55 -43.63 -3.29 -6.68
CA ASP A 55 -43.34 -2.75 -5.33
C ASP A 55 -41.86 -2.83 -4.98
N LEU A 56 -41.19 -3.95 -5.29
CA LEU A 56 -39.74 -4.08 -5.07
C LEU A 56 -38.93 -3.05 -5.89
N MET A 57 -39.36 -2.81 -7.13
CA MET A 57 -38.76 -1.78 -7.99
C MET A 57 -38.94 -0.38 -7.38
N LEU A 58 -40.17 -0.03 -6.96
CA LEU A 58 -40.49 1.27 -6.37
C LEU A 58 -39.77 1.51 -5.06
N GLN A 59 -39.56 0.47 -4.27
CA GLN A 59 -38.83 0.50 -3.01
C GLN A 59 -37.31 0.40 -3.16
N ASN A 60 -36.80 0.31 -4.39
CA ASN A 60 -35.38 0.15 -4.72
C ASN A 60 -34.74 -1.07 -4.03
N GLN A 61 -35.51 -2.15 -3.84
CA GLN A 61 -35.04 -3.41 -3.24
C GLN A 61 -34.37 -4.28 -4.32
N ILE A 62 -33.20 -3.85 -4.78
CA ILE A 62 -32.50 -4.38 -5.95
C ILE A 62 -32.29 -5.90 -5.88
N PHE A 63 -31.74 -6.40 -4.78
CA PHE A 63 -31.40 -7.83 -4.64
C PHE A 63 -32.65 -8.71 -4.55
N SER A 64 -33.69 -8.27 -3.84
CA SER A 64 -34.98 -8.97 -3.81
C SER A 64 -35.64 -8.99 -5.18
N PHE A 65 -35.56 -7.88 -5.91
CA PHE A 65 -36.11 -7.80 -7.28
C PHE A 65 -35.38 -8.76 -8.24
N VAL A 66 -34.03 -8.73 -8.26
CA VAL A 66 -33.22 -9.59 -9.13
C VAL A 66 -33.43 -11.07 -8.82
N SER A 67 -33.56 -11.45 -7.55
CA SER A 67 -33.78 -12.84 -7.14
C SER A 67 -35.15 -13.39 -7.51
N GLN A 68 -36.14 -12.53 -7.77
CA GLN A 68 -37.54 -12.90 -8.07
C GLN A 68 -37.94 -12.61 -9.51
N TYR A 69 -37.11 -11.92 -10.29
CA TYR A 69 -37.40 -11.60 -11.68
C TYR A 69 -37.22 -12.84 -12.56
N ASP A 70 -38.23 -13.07 -13.45
CA ASP A 70 -38.19 -14.12 -14.44
C ASP A 70 -38.08 -13.50 -15.84
N ASP A 71 -37.16 -13.99 -16.67
CA ASP A 71 -36.93 -13.52 -18.05
C ASP A 71 -38.14 -13.69 -18.97
N ASN A 72 -39.09 -14.55 -18.61
CA ASN A 72 -40.35 -14.71 -19.29
C ASN A 72 -41.36 -13.58 -19.01
N ASN A 73 -41.03 -12.64 -18.15
CA ASN A 73 -41.89 -11.51 -17.80
C ASN A 73 -42.07 -10.58 -19.00
N GLN A 74 -43.34 -10.31 -19.35
CA GLN A 74 -43.73 -9.50 -20.52
C GLN A 74 -43.83 -8.00 -20.22
N ASP A 75 -43.67 -7.56 -18.96
CA ASP A 75 -43.74 -6.15 -18.57
C ASP A 75 -42.43 -5.43 -18.94
N GLU A 76 -42.52 -4.55 -19.95
CA GLU A 76 -41.34 -3.82 -20.48
C GLU A 76 -40.71 -2.88 -19.44
N SER A 77 -41.46 -2.39 -18.46
CA SER A 77 -40.92 -1.51 -17.42
C SER A 77 -40.00 -2.29 -16.46
N LEU A 78 -40.42 -3.49 -16.05
CA LEU A 78 -39.64 -4.38 -15.20
C LEU A 78 -38.42 -4.93 -15.93
N LYS A 79 -38.58 -5.23 -17.22
CA LYS A 79 -37.47 -5.70 -18.06
C LYS A 79 -36.42 -4.63 -18.27
N THR A 80 -36.82 -3.39 -18.47
CA THR A 80 -35.88 -2.25 -18.58
C THR A 80 -35.17 -2.00 -17.27
N TYR A 81 -35.87 -2.04 -16.14
CA TYR A 81 -35.30 -1.90 -14.82
C TYR A 81 -34.30 -3.04 -14.50
N TYR A 82 -34.65 -4.28 -14.85
CA TYR A 82 -33.74 -5.43 -14.67
C TYR A 82 -32.44 -5.26 -15.46
N LYS A 83 -32.54 -4.84 -16.73
CA LYS A 83 -31.35 -4.56 -17.56
C LYS A 83 -30.50 -3.42 -17.00
N ASP A 84 -31.12 -2.36 -16.49
CA ASP A 84 -30.42 -1.26 -15.85
C ASP A 84 -29.65 -1.72 -14.59
N ILE A 85 -30.28 -2.56 -13.77
CA ILE A 85 -29.62 -3.17 -12.61
C ILE A 85 -28.46 -4.04 -13.04
N LEU A 86 -28.66 -4.95 -13.99
CA LEU A 86 -27.57 -5.81 -14.47
C LEU A 86 -26.42 -5.02 -15.04
N SER A 87 -26.71 -3.90 -15.71
CA SER A 87 -25.65 -3.00 -16.22
C SER A 87 -24.81 -2.39 -15.11
N LYS A 88 -25.42 -2.09 -13.96
CA LYS A 88 -24.75 -1.52 -12.79
C LYS A 88 -24.02 -2.57 -11.95
N LEU A 89 -24.58 -3.79 -11.87
CA LEU A 89 -23.99 -4.89 -11.11
C LEU A 89 -22.90 -5.64 -11.89
N ASN A 90 -23.00 -5.66 -13.21
CA ASN A 90 -22.02 -6.31 -14.08
C ASN A 90 -21.75 -5.46 -15.32
N PRO A 91 -20.97 -4.38 -15.19
CA PRO A 91 -20.69 -3.47 -16.30
C PRO A 91 -19.99 -4.14 -17.50
N VAL A 92 -19.43 -5.34 -17.30
CA VAL A 92 -18.69 -6.08 -18.34
C VAL A 92 -19.63 -6.90 -19.25
N SER A 93 -20.81 -7.32 -18.80
CA SER A 93 -21.64 -8.28 -19.53
C SER A 93 -22.58 -7.69 -20.61
N ILE A 94 -22.74 -6.36 -20.72
CA ILE A 94 -23.62 -5.73 -21.71
C ILE A 94 -22.93 -5.49 -23.06
N ALA A 95 -21.61 -5.51 -23.10
CA ALA A 95 -20.87 -5.44 -24.36
C ALA A 95 -20.94 -6.75 -25.21
N SER A 96 -21.52 -7.83 -24.70
CA SER A 96 -21.38 -9.20 -25.24
C SER A 96 -22.59 -9.73 -26.03
N GLN A 97 -23.52 -8.91 -26.53
CA GLN A 97 -24.60 -9.38 -27.40
C GLN A 97 -24.44 -8.99 -28.87
N THR A 98 -23.30 -8.58 -29.32
CA THR A 98 -22.89 -8.78 -30.70
C THR A 98 -22.32 -10.20 -30.79
N PRO A 99 -22.66 -11.01 -31.86
CA PRO A 99 -22.02 -12.31 -32.03
C PRO A 99 -20.52 -12.06 -32.03
N ALA A 100 -19.86 -12.56 -31.01
CA ALA A 100 -18.44 -12.40 -30.83
C ALA A 100 -17.76 -12.97 -32.09
N LYS A 101 -17.14 -12.10 -32.90
CA LYS A 101 -15.94 -12.49 -33.56
C LYS A 101 -15.09 -13.06 -32.41
N GLU A 102 -14.71 -14.34 -32.49
CA GLU A 102 -13.70 -14.90 -31.60
C GLU A 102 -12.47 -13.99 -31.70
N SER A 103 -12.42 -12.93 -30.88
CA SER A 103 -11.22 -12.16 -30.69
C SER A 103 -10.33 -13.08 -29.87
N TYR A 104 -9.36 -13.70 -30.51
CA TYR A 104 -8.30 -14.44 -29.87
C TYR A 104 -7.54 -13.42 -28.99
N GLU A 105 -7.98 -13.31 -27.75
CA GLU A 105 -7.23 -12.52 -26.77
C GLU A 105 -5.95 -13.29 -26.44
N PRO A 106 -4.78 -12.67 -26.56
CA PRO A 106 -3.53 -13.36 -26.32
C PRO A 106 -3.48 -13.84 -24.86
N LYS A 107 -3.05 -15.09 -24.67
CA LYS A 107 -2.78 -15.65 -23.35
C LYS A 107 -1.62 -14.88 -22.71
N ILE A 108 -1.81 -14.43 -21.47
CA ILE A 108 -0.80 -13.71 -20.71
C ILE A 108 0.09 -14.74 -20.02
N GLU A 109 1.39 -14.73 -20.32
CA GLU A 109 2.39 -15.59 -19.67
C GLU A 109 3.42 -14.72 -18.95
N LEU A 110 3.60 -14.95 -17.65
CA LEU A 110 4.42 -14.12 -16.77
C LEU A 110 5.29 -14.99 -15.85
N ALA A 111 6.59 -14.74 -15.85
CA ALA A 111 7.51 -15.29 -14.86
C ALA A 111 7.72 -14.29 -13.72
N ILE A 112 7.73 -14.79 -12.48
CA ILE A 112 8.10 -14.03 -11.30
C ILE A 112 9.40 -14.60 -10.75
N LEU A 113 10.47 -13.81 -10.78
CA LEU A 113 11.72 -14.15 -10.14
C LEU A 113 11.74 -13.54 -8.74
N LEU A 114 11.89 -14.36 -7.72
CA LEU A 114 11.93 -13.86 -6.35
C LEU A 114 12.91 -14.67 -5.47
N PRO A 115 13.74 -13.97 -4.68
CA PRO A 115 14.57 -14.55 -3.63
C PRO A 115 13.77 -14.63 -2.33
N LYS A 116 13.11 -15.75 -2.06
CA LYS A 116 12.14 -15.90 -0.97
C LYS A 116 12.69 -15.52 0.41
N LYS A 117 13.96 -15.82 0.69
CA LYS A 117 14.60 -15.46 1.96
C LYS A 117 14.77 -13.95 2.14
N VAL A 118 14.88 -13.21 1.04
CA VAL A 118 15.08 -11.75 1.04
C VAL A 118 13.74 -11.01 1.06
N VAL A 119 12.87 -11.31 0.10
CA VAL A 119 11.57 -10.60 -0.04
C VAL A 119 10.51 -11.06 0.96
N GLY A 120 10.61 -12.28 1.50
CA GLY A 120 9.73 -12.77 2.54
C GLY A 120 8.24 -12.62 2.22
N ARG A 121 7.49 -12.00 3.12
CA ARG A 121 6.04 -11.79 2.98
C ARG A 121 5.62 -10.84 1.85
N TYR A 122 6.52 -9.98 1.38
CA TYR A 122 6.21 -9.07 0.27
C TYR A 122 5.89 -9.83 -1.01
N ALA A 123 6.49 -11.00 -1.20
CA ALA A 123 6.19 -11.86 -2.34
C ALA A 123 4.70 -12.19 -2.45
N ILE A 124 4.04 -12.52 -1.33
CA ILE A 124 2.60 -12.83 -1.29
C ILE A 124 1.77 -11.62 -1.69
N SER A 125 2.07 -10.45 -1.12
CA SER A 125 1.34 -9.22 -1.40
C SER A 125 1.45 -8.82 -2.88
N VAL A 126 2.65 -8.91 -3.47
CA VAL A 126 2.86 -8.65 -4.89
C VAL A 126 2.11 -9.67 -5.76
N MET A 127 2.19 -10.96 -5.44
CA MET A 127 1.43 -11.99 -6.17
C MET A 127 -0.06 -11.73 -6.15
N ASN A 128 -0.61 -11.37 -4.99
CA ASN A 128 -2.02 -11.01 -4.85
C ASN A 128 -2.38 -9.79 -5.70
N THR A 129 -1.48 -8.79 -5.77
CA THR A 129 -1.65 -7.62 -6.63
C THR A 129 -1.71 -7.98 -8.11
N LEU A 130 -0.76 -8.80 -8.58
CA LEU A 130 -0.71 -9.24 -9.98
C LEU A 130 -1.95 -10.07 -10.34
N LEU A 131 -2.38 -10.98 -9.45
CA LEU A 131 -3.61 -11.73 -9.61
C LEU A 131 -4.84 -10.83 -9.64
N ALA A 132 -4.91 -9.82 -8.76
CA ALA A 132 -6.00 -8.84 -8.76
C ALA A 132 -6.06 -8.11 -10.10
N TYR A 133 -4.93 -7.64 -10.60
CA TYR A 133 -4.83 -6.96 -11.89
C TYR A 133 -5.31 -7.86 -13.04
N LEU A 134 -4.83 -9.09 -13.12
CA LEU A 134 -5.20 -10.05 -14.17
C LEU A 134 -6.68 -10.44 -14.11
N ASN A 135 -7.26 -10.56 -12.90
CA ASN A 135 -8.69 -10.82 -12.75
C ASN A 135 -9.59 -9.66 -13.20
N THR A 136 -9.06 -8.44 -13.38
CA THR A 136 -9.81 -7.35 -14.04
C THR A 136 -9.79 -7.47 -15.56
N ARG A 137 -9.10 -8.48 -16.12
CA ARG A 137 -8.97 -8.74 -17.56
C ARG A 137 -9.74 -10.01 -17.95
N ASN A 138 -10.09 -10.11 -19.22
CA ASN A 138 -10.77 -11.29 -19.75
C ASN A 138 -9.79 -12.32 -20.35
N ASN A 139 -8.49 -12.04 -20.30
CA ASN A 139 -7.46 -12.90 -20.87
C ASN A 139 -7.21 -14.12 -20.01
N ASP A 140 -6.97 -15.26 -20.64
CA ASP A 140 -6.34 -16.39 -19.96
C ASP A 140 -4.92 -16.02 -19.56
N PHE A 141 -4.49 -16.44 -18.37
CA PHE A 141 -3.14 -16.15 -17.90
C PHE A 141 -2.46 -17.38 -17.27
N ASN A 142 -1.14 -17.35 -17.31
CA ASN A 142 -0.27 -18.30 -16.64
C ASN A 142 0.85 -17.53 -15.92
N ILE A 143 0.88 -17.63 -14.60
CA ILE A 143 1.96 -17.07 -13.78
C ILE A 143 2.76 -18.20 -13.18
N GLN A 144 4.06 -18.16 -13.36
CA GLN A 144 4.97 -19.12 -12.73
C GLN A 144 6.00 -18.38 -11.87
N VAL A 145 6.19 -18.89 -10.65
CA VAL A 145 7.14 -18.35 -9.69
C VAL A 145 8.43 -19.16 -9.72
N PHE A 146 9.54 -18.46 -9.87
CA PHE A 146 10.90 -19.01 -9.84
C PHE A 146 11.61 -18.46 -8.60
N ASP A 147 11.86 -19.34 -7.65
CA ASP A 147 12.46 -18.99 -6.37
C ASP A 147 13.97 -19.20 -6.41
N SER A 148 14.75 -18.13 -6.35
CA SER A 148 16.21 -18.22 -6.24
C SER A 148 16.69 -18.44 -4.80
N ASP A 149 15.75 -18.46 -3.82
CA ASP A 149 16.00 -18.57 -2.39
C ASP A 149 16.71 -17.32 -1.81
N GLU A 150 17.82 -16.90 -2.42
CA GLU A 150 18.65 -15.76 -2.04
C GLU A 150 19.12 -14.96 -3.27
N GLU A 151 19.84 -13.86 -3.07
CA GLU A 151 20.30 -12.95 -4.14
C GLU A 151 21.78 -13.14 -4.50
N SER A 152 22.37 -14.34 -4.25
CA SER A 152 23.74 -14.59 -4.73
C SER A 152 23.80 -14.65 -6.26
N PRO A 153 24.92 -14.18 -6.89
CA PRO A 153 25.05 -14.14 -8.35
C PRO A 153 24.77 -15.48 -9.02
N GLU A 154 25.24 -16.58 -8.44
CA GLU A 154 25.09 -17.94 -8.98
C GLU A 154 23.63 -18.40 -8.96
N LYS A 155 22.92 -18.11 -7.85
CA LYS A 155 21.50 -18.47 -7.71
C LYS A 155 20.61 -17.69 -8.65
N LEU A 156 20.85 -16.40 -8.76
CA LEU A 156 20.10 -15.54 -9.68
C LEU A 156 20.35 -15.92 -11.14
N GLU A 157 21.60 -16.19 -11.52
CA GLU A 157 21.95 -16.68 -12.86
C GLU A 157 21.25 -17.99 -13.18
N GLN A 158 21.30 -18.97 -12.26
CA GLN A 158 20.65 -20.27 -12.45
C GLN A 158 19.14 -20.10 -12.66
N THR A 159 18.48 -19.33 -11.77
CA THR A 159 17.03 -19.10 -11.83
C THR A 159 16.64 -18.36 -13.10
N TYR A 160 17.42 -17.37 -13.51
CA TYR A 160 17.15 -16.61 -14.74
C TYR A 160 17.25 -17.54 -15.99
N LYS A 161 18.26 -18.43 -16.05
CA LYS A 161 18.39 -19.42 -17.12
C LYS A 161 17.24 -20.43 -17.15
N GLU A 162 16.68 -20.81 -15.99
CA GLU A 162 15.47 -21.63 -15.91
C GLU A 162 14.28 -20.92 -16.55
N ILE A 163 14.07 -19.62 -16.26
CA ILE A 163 13.00 -18.81 -16.86
C ILE A 163 13.19 -18.73 -18.39
N GLU A 164 14.40 -18.46 -18.86
CA GLU A 164 14.71 -18.40 -20.31
C GLU A 164 14.40 -19.71 -21.03
N LYS A 165 14.71 -20.84 -20.39
CA LYS A 165 14.42 -22.18 -20.93
C LYS A 165 12.91 -22.42 -21.11
N GLU A 166 12.10 -21.94 -20.19
CA GLU A 166 10.63 -22.00 -20.25
C GLU A 166 10.03 -20.98 -21.22
N LYS A 167 10.83 -20.03 -21.73
CA LYS A 167 10.47 -19.03 -22.76
C LYS A 167 9.34 -18.08 -22.36
N PHE A 168 9.27 -17.68 -21.10
CA PHE A 168 8.36 -16.62 -20.69
C PHE A 168 8.69 -15.31 -21.41
N PRO A 169 7.67 -14.59 -21.92
CA PRO A 169 7.88 -13.32 -22.64
C PRO A 169 8.23 -12.15 -21.73
N PHE A 170 7.89 -12.25 -20.43
CA PHE A 170 8.11 -11.18 -19.44
C PHE A 170 8.51 -11.75 -18.09
N ILE A 171 9.34 -10.98 -17.37
CA ILE A 171 9.78 -11.29 -16.01
C ILE A 171 9.48 -10.09 -15.11
N ILE A 172 8.83 -10.33 -13.97
CA ILE A 172 8.83 -9.39 -12.85
C ILE A 172 9.81 -9.93 -11.81
N ALA A 173 10.86 -9.18 -11.50
CA ALA A 173 11.93 -9.60 -10.61
C ALA A 173 11.89 -8.78 -9.31
N LEU A 174 11.53 -9.43 -8.20
CA LEU A 174 11.45 -8.80 -6.88
C LEU A 174 12.84 -8.79 -6.22
N LEU A 175 13.72 -7.93 -6.69
CA LEU A 175 15.11 -7.88 -6.25
C LEU A 175 15.40 -6.62 -5.43
N THR A 176 16.35 -6.72 -4.50
CA THR A 176 16.98 -5.54 -3.90
C THR A 176 17.95 -4.89 -4.89
N LYS A 177 18.51 -3.72 -4.52
CA LYS A 177 19.59 -3.11 -5.31
C LYS A 177 20.75 -4.09 -5.50
N GLU A 178 21.21 -4.72 -4.43
CA GLU A 178 22.28 -5.71 -4.46
C GLU A 178 21.91 -6.91 -5.32
N GLY A 179 20.65 -7.39 -5.24
CA GLY A 179 20.16 -8.46 -6.10
C GLY A 179 20.21 -8.11 -7.59
N VAL A 180 19.87 -6.87 -7.97
CA VAL A 180 20.03 -6.42 -9.37
C VAL A 180 21.49 -6.40 -9.79
N GLU A 181 22.38 -5.85 -8.95
CA GLU A 181 23.82 -5.81 -9.20
C GLU A 181 24.39 -7.23 -9.37
N ASN A 182 23.99 -8.15 -8.49
CA ASN A 182 24.41 -9.56 -8.54
C ASN A 182 23.87 -10.29 -9.79
N LEU A 183 22.63 -10.02 -10.19
CA LEU A 183 22.07 -10.59 -11.43
C LEU A 183 22.88 -10.13 -12.65
N LEU A 184 23.24 -8.86 -12.72
CA LEU A 184 23.96 -8.27 -13.84
C LEU A 184 25.42 -8.72 -13.95
N GLN A 185 26.03 -9.22 -12.85
CA GLN A 185 27.40 -9.73 -12.91
C GLN A 185 27.57 -10.93 -13.85
N ASN A 186 26.62 -11.86 -13.82
CA ASN A 186 26.76 -13.14 -14.51
C ASN A 186 25.67 -13.36 -15.58
N THR A 187 24.72 -12.45 -15.74
CA THR A 187 23.55 -12.65 -16.59
C THR A 187 23.39 -11.52 -17.60
N THR A 188 23.26 -11.88 -18.86
CA THR A 188 22.80 -10.94 -19.90
C THR A 188 21.28 -10.96 -19.94
N ILE A 189 20.65 -9.81 -19.73
CA ILE A 189 19.17 -9.71 -19.73
C ILE A 189 18.67 -9.82 -21.18
N SER A 190 18.14 -10.98 -21.53
CA SER A 190 17.62 -11.29 -22.87
C SER A 190 16.10 -11.15 -22.94
N THR A 191 15.40 -11.44 -21.84
CA THR A 191 13.94 -11.31 -21.70
C THR A 191 13.59 -9.98 -21.03
N PRO A 192 12.57 -9.23 -21.51
CA PRO A 192 12.08 -8.04 -20.83
C PRO A 192 11.83 -8.30 -19.34
N THR A 193 12.60 -7.63 -18.50
CA THR A 193 12.61 -7.83 -17.03
C THR A 193 12.31 -6.52 -16.33
N TYR A 194 11.31 -6.52 -15.48
CA TYR A 194 10.89 -5.36 -14.68
C TYR A 194 11.19 -5.57 -13.21
N VAL A 195 11.86 -4.60 -12.59
CA VAL A 195 12.22 -4.60 -11.17
C VAL A 195 11.40 -3.51 -10.45
N PRO A 196 10.32 -3.87 -9.74
CA PRO A 196 9.43 -2.89 -9.11
C PRO A 196 10.06 -2.17 -7.91
N THR A 197 11.10 -2.74 -7.32
CA THR A 197 11.67 -2.38 -6.01
C THR A 197 12.87 -1.45 -6.08
N VAL A 198 13.48 -1.30 -7.25
CA VAL A 198 14.72 -0.55 -7.44
C VAL A 198 14.49 0.61 -8.40
N ASN A 199 15.01 1.79 -8.05
CA ASN A 199 15.08 2.93 -8.96
C ASN A 199 16.40 2.89 -9.73
N LYS A 200 16.39 3.20 -11.04
CA LYS A 200 17.58 3.18 -11.89
C LYS A 200 18.73 4.03 -11.36
N THR A 201 18.43 5.19 -10.77
CA THR A 201 19.43 6.11 -10.21
C THR A 201 20.26 5.49 -9.07
N GLN A 202 19.79 4.40 -8.48
CA GLN A 202 20.55 3.67 -7.45
C GLN A 202 21.75 2.90 -8.03
N LEU A 203 21.71 2.62 -9.34
CA LEU A 203 22.72 1.83 -10.05
C LEU A 203 23.72 2.70 -10.84
N GLU A 204 23.54 4.02 -10.87
CA GLU A 204 24.34 4.96 -11.68
C GLU A 204 25.84 5.03 -11.30
N ASN A 205 26.22 4.49 -10.14
CA ASN A 205 27.64 4.44 -9.71
C ASN A 205 28.41 3.25 -10.30
N HIS A 206 27.80 2.41 -11.11
CA HIS A 206 28.47 1.32 -11.81
C HIS A 206 28.95 1.80 -13.17
N THR A 207 30.26 2.02 -13.28
CA THR A 207 30.95 2.25 -14.57
C THR A 207 30.91 0.97 -15.39
N GLU A 208 29.94 0.96 -16.37
CA GLU A 208 29.86 0.01 -17.50
C GLU A 208 29.89 -1.52 -17.19
N PRO A 209 29.01 -2.31 -17.80
CA PRO A 209 28.38 -2.07 -19.11
C PRO A 209 27.03 -1.35 -19.01
N SER A 210 26.63 -0.68 -20.10
CA SER A 210 25.31 -0.06 -20.24
C SER A 210 24.21 -1.00 -19.76
N LEU A 211 23.34 -0.54 -18.84
CA LEU A 211 22.19 -1.31 -18.41
C LEU A 211 21.41 -1.79 -19.64
N SER A 212 21.03 -3.06 -19.65
CA SER A 212 20.29 -3.65 -20.76
C SER A 212 19.04 -2.83 -21.08
N GLU A 213 18.79 -2.57 -22.37
CA GLU A 213 17.55 -1.93 -22.84
C GLU A 213 16.28 -2.73 -22.49
N ARG A 214 16.44 -3.99 -22.07
CA ARG A 214 15.34 -4.88 -21.64
C ARG A 214 15.14 -4.96 -20.12
N LEU A 215 15.89 -4.14 -19.37
CA LEU A 215 15.76 -4.05 -17.92
C LEU A 215 15.05 -2.75 -17.56
N TYR A 216 13.92 -2.87 -16.88
CA TYR A 216 13.03 -1.78 -16.50
C TYR A 216 12.92 -1.65 -15.00
N PHE A 217 12.74 -0.43 -14.51
CA PHE A 217 12.75 -0.11 -13.09
C PHE A 217 11.49 0.61 -12.66
N GLY A 218 10.90 0.18 -11.54
CA GLY A 218 9.70 0.77 -10.96
C GLY A 218 9.91 1.39 -9.59
N GLY A 219 11.13 1.38 -9.05
CA GLY A 219 11.39 1.90 -7.71
C GLY A 219 11.16 3.41 -7.60
N ILE A 220 10.73 3.85 -6.42
CA ILE A 220 10.52 5.26 -6.09
C ILE A 220 11.87 5.99 -5.97
N ASP A 221 11.92 7.25 -6.42
CA ASP A 221 13.06 8.13 -6.21
C ASP A 221 12.93 8.88 -4.86
N TYR A 222 13.52 8.31 -3.82
CA TYR A 222 13.56 8.95 -2.50
C TYR A 222 14.39 10.25 -2.48
N LYS A 223 15.37 10.41 -3.38
CA LYS A 223 16.15 11.65 -3.46
C LYS A 223 15.29 12.80 -3.98
N GLU A 224 14.47 12.54 -4.99
CA GLU A 224 13.49 13.51 -5.48
C GLU A 224 12.49 13.85 -4.37
N GLN A 225 11.95 12.85 -3.65
CA GLN A 225 11.00 13.07 -2.55
C GLN A 225 11.59 13.92 -1.42
N LEU A 226 12.80 13.63 -0.96
CA LEU A 226 13.49 14.43 0.04
C LEU A 226 13.80 15.84 -0.49
N GLY A 227 14.22 15.95 -1.76
CA GLY A 227 14.44 17.23 -2.42
C GLY A 227 13.20 18.13 -2.39
N MET A 228 12.01 17.57 -2.65
CA MET A 228 10.75 18.31 -2.52
C MET A 228 10.48 18.77 -1.09
N LEU A 229 10.74 17.92 -0.10
CA LEU A 229 10.52 18.24 1.31
C LEU A 229 11.46 19.32 1.85
N ILE A 230 12.67 19.42 1.31
CA ILE A 230 13.64 20.46 1.71
C ILE A 230 13.06 21.88 1.55
N SER A 231 12.24 22.10 0.53
CA SER A 231 11.58 23.40 0.32
C SER A 231 10.68 23.82 1.49
N PHE A 232 10.27 22.86 2.32
CA PHE A 232 9.49 23.10 3.54
C PHE A 232 10.35 23.45 4.77
N ILE A 233 11.68 23.30 4.70
CA ILE A 233 12.58 23.70 5.78
C ILE A 233 12.60 25.22 5.84
N GLY A 234 12.19 25.79 6.99
CA GLY A 234 12.20 27.22 7.18
C GLY A 234 13.61 27.80 7.21
N HIS A 235 13.80 29.04 6.74
CA HIS A 235 15.06 29.74 6.88
C HIS A 235 15.48 29.76 8.37
N ASN A 236 16.71 29.36 8.66
CA ASN A 236 17.27 29.24 10.01
C ASN A 236 16.57 28.23 10.95
N SER A 237 15.73 27.32 10.43
CA SER A 237 15.17 26.21 11.23
C SER A 237 16.25 25.15 11.43
N PRO A 238 16.65 24.80 12.67
CA PRO A 238 17.56 23.69 12.88
C PRO A 238 16.93 22.37 12.41
N VAL A 239 17.68 21.59 11.66
CA VAL A 239 17.22 20.27 11.16
C VAL A 239 17.66 19.20 12.15
N ILE A 240 16.71 18.35 12.50
CA ILE A 240 16.91 17.12 13.27
C ILE A 240 16.56 15.97 12.34
N GLU A 241 17.33 14.89 12.40
CA GLU A 241 17.07 13.70 11.60
C GLU A 241 17.02 12.45 12.48
N TYR A 242 15.93 11.70 12.34
CA TYR A 242 15.78 10.41 12.99
C TYR A 242 15.65 9.32 11.93
N ASP A 243 16.63 8.43 11.93
CA ASP A 243 16.76 7.36 10.97
C ASP A 243 16.38 6.01 11.59
N ASP A 244 15.89 5.10 10.78
CA ASP A 244 15.75 3.71 11.15
C ASP A 244 17.14 3.06 11.27
N ASP A 245 17.28 2.10 12.20
CA ASP A 245 18.52 1.32 12.35
C ASP A 245 18.70 0.20 11.31
N GLY A 246 17.77 0.10 10.33
CA GLY A 246 17.81 -0.84 9.20
C GLY A 246 18.26 -0.19 7.88
N LEU A 247 18.29 -1.01 6.82
CA LEU A 247 18.78 -0.60 5.50
C LEU A 247 18.08 0.62 4.91
N ILE A 248 16.77 0.76 5.13
CA ILE A 248 16.02 1.89 4.58
C ILE A 248 16.40 3.21 5.27
N GLY A 249 16.60 3.19 6.60
CA GLY A 249 17.04 4.38 7.33
C GLY A 249 18.44 4.81 6.92
N GLU A 250 19.38 3.88 6.84
CA GLU A 250 20.73 4.13 6.36
C GLU A 250 20.73 4.77 4.97
N ARG A 251 19.91 4.24 4.07
CA ARG A 251 19.78 4.78 2.73
C ARG A 251 19.20 6.20 2.69
N LEU A 252 18.12 6.45 3.45
CA LEU A 252 17.51 7.79 3.49
C LEU A 252 18.47 8.80 4.11
N ARG A 253 19.24 8.41 5.13
CA ARG A 253 20.32 9.20 5.72
C ARG A 253 21.38 9.59 4.66
N GLN A 254 21.88 8.63 3.88
CA GLN A 254 22.84 8.90 2.80
C GLN A 254 22.28 9.87 1.75
N ILE A 255 20.99 9.78 1.46
CA ILE A 255 20.32 10.72 0.56
C ILE A 255 20.27 12.12 1.19
N THR A 256 19.90 12.25 2.48
CA THR A 256 19.89 13.52 3.20
C THR A 256 21.27 14.18 3.17
N GLU A 257 22.33 13.42 3.43
CA GLU A 257 23.72 13.89 3.34
C GLU A 257 24.05 14.37 1.92
N SER A 258 23.64 13.63 0.87
CA SER A 258 23.88 14.01 -0.53
C SER A 258 23.20 15.30 -0.97
N LEU A 259 22.15 15.72 -0.27
CA LEU A 259 21.41 16.95 -0.50
C LEU A 259 22.01 18.17 0.20
N ASN A 260 23.16 18.00 0.90
CA ASN A 260 23.88 19.04 1.63
C ASN A 260 23.02 19.78 2.68
N ILE A 261 22.13 19.05 3.36
CA ILE A 261 21.33 19.58 4.46
C ILE A 261 22.21 19.65 5.71
N GLU A 262 22.30 20.81 6.33
CA GLU A 262 22.97 20.95 7.63
C GLU A 262 22.10 20.36 8.75
N VAL A 263 22.36 19.11 9.13
CA VAL A 263 21.68 18.43 10.23
C VAL A 263 22.37 18.75 11.54
N LYS A 264 21.65 19.39 12.47
CA LYS A 264 22.20 19.75 13.79
C LYS A 264 22.21 18.60 14.79
N HIS A 265 21.30 17.66 14.64
CA HIS A 265 21.21 16.49 15.49
C HIS A 265 20.68 15.31 14.66
N GLN A 266 21.39 14.20 14.73
CA GLN A 266 21.04 12.96 14.04
C GLN A 266 21.08 11.79 15.01
N GLU A 267 20.09 10.89 14.92
CA GLU A 267 20.04 9.69 15.75
C GLU A 267 19.44 8.51 14.98
N ASN A 268 20.14 7.35 15.07
CA ASN A 268 19.59 6.08 14.59
C ASN A 268 18.69 5.49 15.67
N ILE A 269 17.43 5.23 15.31
CA ILE A 269 16.40 4.81 16.25
C ILE A 269 16.11 3.30 16.08
N SER A 270 16.54 2.51 17.06
CA SER A 270 16.14 1.12 17.16
C SER A 270 14.69 0.98 17.65
N TYR A 271 14.09 -0.19 17.41
CA TYR A 271 12.73 -0.46 17.90
C TYR A 271 12.62 -0.30 19.42
N LYS A 272 13.64 -0.75 20.16
CA LYS A 272 13.71 -0.59 21.62
C LYS A 272 13.76 0.88 22.05
N GLN A 273 14.49 1.70 21.31
CA GLN A 273 14.53 3.15 21.57
C GLN A 273 13.17 3.79 21.26
N ALA A 274 12.55 3.44 20.14
CA ALA A 274 11.23 3.97 19.78
C ALA A 274 10.16 3.67 20.83
N THR A 275 10.18 2.49 21.47
CA THR A 275 9.21 2.13 22.53
C THR A 275 9.45 2.83 23.87
N SER A 276 10.68 3.25 24.16
CA SER A 276 11.07 3.89 25.43
C SER A 276 11.53 5.34 25.27
N PHE A 277 11.15 5.96 24.20
CA PHE A 277 11.65 7.24 23.70
C PHE A 277 11.46 8.41 24.67
N SER A 278 10.38 8.43 25.44
CA SER A 278 10.10 9.51 26.39
C SER A 278 11.21 9.74 27.44
N LYS A 279 12.02 8.73 27.75
CA LYS A 279 13.17 8.88 28.65
C LYS A 279 14.34 9.58 27.98
N ASN A 280 14.55 9.34 26.69
CA ASN A 280 15.63 9.94 25.90
C ASN A 280 15.27 11.36 25.45
N PHE A 281 14.04 11.60 25.04
CA PHE A 281 13.60 12.91 24.57
C PHE A 281 13.61 14.02 25.61
N ARG A 282 13.36 13.73 26.87
CA ARG A 282 13.46 14.74 27.91
C ARG A 282 14.86 15.36 28.01
N LYS A 283 15.89 14.66 27.56
CA LYS A 283 17.26 15.20 27.48
C LYS A 283 17.46 16.10 26.26
N HIS A 284 16.65 15.92 25.22
CA HIS A 284 16.79 16.59 23.93
C HIS A 284 15.64 17.55 23.60
N ASP A 285 14.68 17.75 24.52
CA ASP A 285 13.47 18.58 24.32
C ASP A 285 13.82 19.95 23.73
N ALA A 286 14.91 20.56 24.20
CA ALA A 286 15.38 21.85 23.70
C ALA A 286 15.72 21.87 22.19
N PHE A 287 16.15 20.71 21.62
CA PHE A 287 16.47 20.62 20.20
C PHE A 287 15.25 20.77 19.30
N PHE A 288 14.05 20.40 19.79
CA PHE A 288 12.82 20.52 19.02
C PHE A 288 12.31 21.95 18.88
N LYS A 289 12.81 22.87 19.72
CA LYS A 289 12.36 24.26 19.68
C LYS A 289 12.70 24.90 18.33
N ASN A 290 11.67 25.30 17.61
CA ASN A 290 11.77 25.93 16.28
C ASN A 290 12.45 25.06 15.20
N SER A 291 12.52 23.75 15.41
CA SER A 291 13.19 22.81 14.51
C SER A 291 12.27 22.26 13.41
N THR A 292 12.91 21.69 12.40
CA THR A 292 12.30 20.77 11.42
C THR A 292 12.86 19.38 11.68
N LEU A 293 11.96 18.40 11.83
CA LEU A 293 12.34 16.98 12.00
C LEU A 293 12.18 16.24 10.67
N ILE A 294 13.25 15.63 10.19
CA ILE A 294 13.19 14.62 9.11
C ILE A 294 13.04 13.26 9.78
N LEU A 295 11.97 12.53 9.41
CA LEU A 295 11.59 11.27 10.03
C LEU A 295 11.73 10.13 9.02
N ASN A 296 12.89 9.48 9.03
CA ASN A 296 13.29 8.39 8.14
C ASN A 296 13.09 7.00 8.77
N THR A 297 12.05 6.85 9.56
CA THR A 297 11.72 5.58 10.23
C THR A 297 10.45 4.98 9.65
N PRO A 298 10.31 3.64 9.62
CA PRO A 298 9.08 2.99 9.15
C PRO A 298 7.86 3.35 10.00
N THR A 299 6.68 3.24 9.43
CA THR A 299 5.37 3.66 9.99
C THR A 299 5.19 3.33 11.47
N THR A 300 5.53 2.10 11.90
CA THR A 300 5.36 1.70 13.32
C THR A 300 6.27 2.49 14.25
N LYS A 301 7.56 2.62 13.90
CA LYS A 301 8.50 3.44 14.69
C LYS A 301 8.10 4.91 14.68
N SER A 302 7.73 5.43 13.51
CA SER A 302 7.25 6.81 13.35
C SER A 302 6.04 7.10 14.21
N GLY A 303 5.07 6.20 14.26
CA GLY A 303 3.89 6.32 15.12
C GLY A 303 4.25 6.39 16.61
N LEU A 304 5.18 5.55 17.06
CA LEU A 304 5.68 5.56 18.44
C LEU A 304 6.43 6.87 18.76
N ILE A 305 7.25 7.36 17.84
CA ILE A 305 8.01 8.61 17.99
C ILE A 305 7.07 9.80 18.06
N LEU A 306 6.14 9.93 17.11
CA LEU A 306 5.19 11.04 17.03
C LEU A 306 4.32 11.14 18.27
N SER A 307 3.81 10.01 18.77
CA SER A 307 2.99 9.97 19.99
C SER A 307 3.74 10.50 21.21
N GLN A 308 5.04 10.27 21.28
CA GLN A 308 5.88 10.71 22.40
C GLN A 308 6.33 12.16 22.24
N ILE A 309 6.68 12.60 21.01
CA ILE A 309 6.94 14.01 20.70
C ILE A 309 5.71 14.87 21.04
N GLY A 310 4.51 14.36 20.81
CA GLY A 310 3.26 15.02 21.15
C GLY A 310 3.12 15.38 22.63
N LEU A 311 3.88 14.71 23.52
CA LEU A 311 3.89 14.93 24.98
C LEU A 311 4.98 15.92 25.46
N LEU A 312 5.90 16.34 24.58
CA LEU A 312 6.99 17.24 24.95
C LEU A 312 6.53 18.69 25.07
N GLU A 313 7.29 19.49 25.81
CA GLU A 313 7.09 20.93 25.92
C GLU A 313 7.36 21.62 24.58
N TYR A 314 8.52 21.33 23.99
CA TYR A 314 8.89 21.84 22.66
C TYR A 314 8.63 20.79 21.60
N LYS A 315 8.04 21.20 20.48
CA LYS A 315 7.69 20.33 19.34
C LYS A 315 8.31 20.89 18.07
N PRO A 316 8.67 20.03 17.12
CA PRO A 316 9.09 20.51 15.81
C PRO A 316 8.00 21.37 15.16
N LEU A 317 8.40 22.44 14.48
CA LEU A 317 7.49 23.26 13.68
C LEU A 317 6.95 22.48 12.49
N LYS A 318 7.80 21.62 11.91
CA LYS A 318 7.46 20.74 10.79
C LYS A 318 8.10 19.38 11.01
N ILE A 319 7.41 18.34 10.55
CA ILE A 319 7.90 16.97 10.51
C ILE A 319 7.76 16.54 9.06
N LEU A 320 8.85 16.08 8.47
CA LEU A 320 8.95 15.75 7.06
C LEU A 320 9.24 14.26 6.90
N SER A 321 8.53 13.58 6.04
CA SER A 321 8.79 12.18 5.74
C SER A 321 8.50 11.83 4.28
N THR A 322 9.19 10.82 3.79
CA THR A 322 8.99 10.29 2.44
C THR A 322 7.80 9.32 2.39
N GLN A 323 7.60 8.69 1.25
CA GLN A 323 6.61 7.62 1.00
C GLN A 323 6.56 6.55 2.09
N ILE A 324 7.65 6.32 2.80
CA ILE A 324 7.76 5.30 3.86
C ILE A 324 6.68 5.43 4.94
N ASN A 325 6.16 6.64 5.14
CA ASN A 325 5.13 6.94 6.12
C ASN A 325 3.75 7.26 5.53
N PHE A 326 3.58 7.15 4.21
CA PHE A 326 2.26 7.27 3.59
C PHE A 326 1.47 5.98 3.77
N ASN A 327 1.02 5.73 5.00
CA ASN A 327 0.30 4.51 5.36
C ASN A 327 -0.79 4.81 6.39
N PRO A 328 -2.03 4.34 6.21
CA PRO A 328 -3.15 4.56 7.13
C PRO A 328 -2.87 4.10 8.56
N SER A 329 -2.00 3.09 8.73
CA SER A 329 -1.58 2.63 10.06
C SER A 329 -0.95 3.75 10.89
N LEU A 330 -0.27 4.73 10.25
CA LEU A 330 0.27 5.89 10.95
C LEU A 330 -0.83 6.72 11.60
N LEU A 331 -1.96 6.87 10.91
CA LEU A 331 -3.12 7.61 11.41
C LEU A 331 -3.77 6.91 12.60
N LEU A 332 -3.75 5.56 12.60
CA LEU A 332 -4.26 4.74 13.71
C LEU A 332 -3.33 4.74 14.93
N LEU A 333 -2.03 4.80 14.71
CA LEU A 333 -1.00 4.76 15.77
C LEU A 333 -0.81 6.11 16.47
N THR A 334 -1.32 7.21 15.91
CA THR A 334 -1.09 8.58 16.40
C THR A 334 -2.41 9.33 16.59
N GLN A 335 -2.41 10.30 17.51
CA GLN A 335 -3.53 11.24 17.63
C GLN A 335 -3.38 12.39 16.60
N PRO A 336 -4.48 13.00 16.11
CA PRO A 336 -4.40 14.12 15.17
C PRO A 336 -3.49 15.28 15.63
N LYS A 337 -3.48 15.57 16.94
CA LYS A 337 -2.62 16.61 17.52
C LYS A 337 -1.11 16.31 17.43
N ASP A 338 -0.73 15.01 17.39
CA ASP A 338 0.67 14.59 17.39
C ASP A 338 1.29 14.65 15.99
N ARG A 339 0.46 14.62 14.94
CA ARG A 339 0.87 14.61 13.54
C ARG A 339 0.42 15.81 12.70
N LYS A 340 -0.23 16.80 13.30
CA LYS A 340 -0.74 17.99 12.56
C LYS A 340 0.32 18.73 11.74
N ASN A 341 1.59 18.63 12.14
CA ASN A 341 2.73 19.26 11.47
C ASN A 341 3.50 18.28 10.58
N LEU A 342 2.94 17.08 10.32
CA LEU A 342 3.56 16.05 9.52
C LEU A 342 3.18 16.22 8.05
N PHE A 343 4.21 16.37 7.21
CA PHE A 343 4.13 16.43 5.75
C PHE A 343 4.81 15.22 5.15
N ILE A 344 4.14 14.55 4.24
CA ILE A 344 4.61 13.29 3.63
C ILE A 344 4.53 13.43 2.12
N VAL A 345 5.59 13.04 1.42
CA VAL A 345 5.54 12.88 -0.04
C VAL A 345 4.95 11.52 -0.39
N ASN A 346 4.04 11.52 -1.34
CA ASN A 346 3.46 10.31 -1.90
C ASN A 346 3.57 10.32 -3.43
N ALA A 347 4.02 9.21 -3.99
CA ALA A 347 4.18 8.99 -5.43
C ALA A 347 2.97 8.28 -6.06
N LEU A 348 2.11 7.64 -5.25
CA LEU A 348 1.00 6.85 -5.76
C LEU A 348 -0.18 7.74 -6.14
N GLN A 349 -0.69 7.52 -7.34
CA GLN A 349 -1.88 8.19 -7.85
C GLN A 349 -3.14 7.33 -7.62
N ASN A 350 -4.30 7.92 -7.81
CA ASN A 350 -5.54 7.15 -7.84
C ASN A 350 -5.55 6.27 -9.10
N SER A 351 -5.60 4.96 -8.91
CA SER A 351 -5.78 3.98 -9.95
C SER A 351 -7.26 3.63 -10.14
N ASP A 352 -7.55 2.73 -11.09
CA ASP A 352 -8.93 2.24 -11.34
C ASP A 352 -9.54 1.66 -10.05
N GLU A 353 -10.71 2.15 -9.64
CA GLU A 353 -11.40 1.72 -8.41
C GLU A 353 -11.71 0.22 -8.44
N THR A 354 -12.06 -0.35 -9.60
CA THR A 354 -12.30 -1.78 -9.74
C THR A 354 -11.05 -2.59 -9.40
N LEU A 355 -9.88 -2.15 -9.89
CA LEU A 355 -8.62 -2.80 -9.57
C LEU A 355 -8.29 -2.69 -8.07
N ILE A 356 -8.57 -1.56 -7.44
CA ILE A 356 -8.38 -1.38 -5.99
C ILE A 356 -9.27 -2.34 -5.20
N GLU A 357 -10.53 -2.51 -5.62
CA GLU A 357 -11.47 -3.45 -4.97
C GLU A 357 -10.98 -4.89 -5.10
N TYR A 358 -10.57 -5.34 -6.29
CA TYR A 358 -10.01 -6.68 -6.51
C TYR A 358 -8.74 -6.90 -5.66
N ALA A 359 -7.84 -5.91 -5.62
CA ALA A 359 -6.65 -5.97 -4.78
C ALA A 359 -7.01 -6.13 -3.31
N SER A 360 -7.98 -5.34 -2.82
CA SER A 360 -8.45 -5.40 -1.42
C SER A 360 -9.06 -6.75 -1.07
N LEU A 361 -9.81 -7.38 -1.99
CA LEU A 361 -10.36 -8.73 -1.82
C LEU A 361 -9.27 -9.80 -1.69
N LEU A 362 -8.12 -9.58 -2.29
CA LEU A 362 -6.95 -10.45 -2.21
C LEU A 362 -5.94 -9.99 -1.15
N GLU A 363 -6.35 -9.14 -0.20
CA GLU A 363 -5.50 -8.65 0.90
C GLU A 363 -4.25 -7.89 0.39
N SER A 364 -4.36 -7.20 -0.75
CA SER A 364 -3.32 -6.35 -1.32
C SER A 364 -3.73 -4.89 -1.27
N ASP A 365 -2.80 -4.02 -0.84
CA ASP A 365 -3.00 -2.58 -0.76
C ASP A 365 -2.32 -1.89 -1.96
N LEU A 366 -3.12 -1.38 -2.90
CA LEU A 366 -2.64 -0.59 -4.03
C LEU A 366 -2.60 0.91 -3.74
N ARG A 367 -3.26 1.37 -2.67
CA ARG A 367 -3.34 2.81 -2.35
C ARG A 367 -2.14 3.29 -1.55
N HIS A 368 -1.50 2.40 -0.77
CA HIS A 368 -0.47 2.81 0.18
C HIS A 368 0.80 1.96 0.11
N ASP A 369 0.75 0.77 -0.50
CA ASP A 369 1.94 -0.06 -0.72
C ASP A 369 2.51 0.21 -2.11
N TRP A 370 3.64 0.93 -2.15
CA TRP A 370 4.26 1.33 -3.41
C TRP A 370 4.87 0.17 -4.19
N VAL A 371 5.28 -0.93 -3.52
CA VAL A 371 5.82 -2.11 -4.21
C VAL A 371 4.70 -2.82 -4.96
N ASN A 372 3.52 -2.95 -4.35
CA ASN A 372 2.34 -3.48 -5.00
C ASN A 372 1.93 -2.62 -6.20
N TYR A 373 1.86 -1.31 -5.98
CA TYR A 373 1.50 -0.34 -7.02
C TYR A 373 2.48 -0.39 -8.21
N SER A 374 3.79 -0.35 -7.92
CA SER A 374 4.84 -0.47 -8.94
C SER A 374 4.77 -1.81 -9.70
N SER A 375 4.52 -2.91 -9.00
CA SER A 375 4.42 -4.23 -9.63
C SER A 375 3.24 -4.30 -10.62
N ALA A 376 2.11 -3.71 -10.27
CA ALA A 376 0.95 -3.63 -11.16
C ALA A 376 1.23 -2.74 -12.38
N ILE A 377 1.95 -1.62 -12.23
CA ILE A 377 2.42 -0.79 -13.36
C ILE A 377 3.30 -1.61 -14.29
N GLY A 378 4.27 -2.36 -13.77
CA GLY A 378 5.15 -3.20 -14.58
C GLY A 378 4.38 -4.22 -15.40
N LEU A 379 3.37 -4.87 -14.81
CA LEU A 379 2.50 -5.77 -15.52
C LEU A 379 1.70 -5.05 -16.61
N GLU A 380 1.08 -3.90 -16.31
CA GLU A 380 0.34 -3.11 -17.29
C GLU A 380 1.23 -2.70 -18.47
N MET A 381 2.47 -2.29 -18.21
CA MET A 381 3.42 -1.93 -19.25
C MET A 381 3.68 -3.09 -20.20
N PHE A 382 3.91 -4.29 -19.67
CA PHE A 382 4.09 -5.48 -20.50
C PHE A 382 2.85 -5.82 -21.32
N LEU A 383 1.67 -5.74 -20.70
CA LEU A 383 0.41 -6.02 -21.40
C LEU A 383 0.15 -5.03 -22.54
N ASN A 384 0.48 -3.76 -22.35
CA ASN A 384 0.40 -2.75 -23.42
C ASN A 384 1.31 -3.04 -24.60
N THR A 385 2.37 -3.84 -24.43
CA THR A 385 3.18 -4.31 -25.56
C THR A 385 2.53 -5.45 -26.35
N LEU A 386 1.66 -6.24 -25.69
CA LEU A 386 0.89 -7.32 -26.32
C LEU A 386 -0.30 -6.76 -27.11
N ASP A 387 -1.01 -5.82 -26.53
CA ASP A 387 -2.12 -5.11 -27.15
C ASP A 387 -2.14 -3.64 -26.73
N PRO A 388 -1.82 -2.70 -27.63
CA PRO A 388 -1.87 -1.26 -27.35
C PRO A 388 -3.27 -0.73 -26.99
N HIS A 389 -4.33 -1.49 -27.22
CA HIS A 389 -5.70 -1.12 -26.86
C HIS A 389 -6.12 -1.56 -25.45
N PHE A 390 -5.23 -2.17 -24.70
CA PHE A 390 -5.49 -2.47 -23.29
C PHE A 390 -5.89 -1.19 -22.54
N LYS A 391 -7.00 -1.28 -21.79
CA LYS A 391 -7.42 -0.18 -20.91
C LYS A 391 -6.34 0.04 -19.85
N LYS A 392 -5.76 1.24 -19.82
CA LYS A 392 -4.80 1.63 -18.80
C LYS A 392 -5.49 1.88 -17.45
N SER A 393 -4.91 1.34 -16.40
CA SER A 393 -5.33 1.59 -15.01
C SER A 393 -4.41 2.61 -14.33
N PHE A 394 -3.22 2.88 -14.89
CA PHE A 394 -2.21 3.77 -14.33
C PHE A 394 -1.89 4.90 -15.31
N GLN A 395 -1.47 6.05 -14.77
CA GLN A 395 -1.13 7.25 -15.54
C GLN A 395 0.39 7.43 -15.72
N GLU A 396 1.16 6.65 -15.00
CA GLU A 396 2.61 6.71 -15.00
C GLU A 396 3.15 6.36 -16.39
N SER A 397 4.22 7.05 -16.78
CA SER A 397 4.96 6.79 -18.00
C SER A 397 6.29 6.10 -17.74
N LEU A 398 6.84 5.47 -18.77
CA LEU A 398 8.18 4.94 -18.75
C LEU A 398 9.10 5.87 -19.53
N GLU A 399 10.17 6.34 -18.90
CA GLU A 399 11.21 7.16 -19.53
C GLU A 399 12.58 6.56 -19.18
N ASP A 400 13.41 6.34 -20.16
CA ASP A 400 14.74 5.73 -20.00
C ASP A 400 14.72 4.44 -19.18
N ASN A 401 13.74 3.56 -19.41
CA ASN A 401 13.51 2.33 -18.67
C ASN A 401 13.19 2.50 -17.18
N GLN A 402 12.83 3.70 -16.73
CA GLN A 402 12.40 4.01 -15.36
C GLN A 402 10.97 4.53 -15.37
N VAL A 403 10.13 4.02 -14.47
CA VAL A 403 8.78 4.56 -14.23
C VAL A 403 8.90 5.97 -13.65
N ARG A 404 8.19 6.91 -14.25
CA ARG A 404 8.09 8.29 -13.78
C ARG A 404 6.87 8.47 -12.93
N TYR A 405 7.11 8.72 -11.65
CA TYR A 405 6.08 9.01 -10.67
C TYR A 405 5.82 10.52 -10.56
N HIS A 406 4.61 10.87 -10.21
CA HIS A 406 4.24 12.25 -9.92
C HIS A 406 4.14 12.44 -8.41
N ASN A 407 5.24 12.90 -7.80
CA ASN A 407 5.33 13.13 -6.37
C ASN A 407 4.43 14.30 -5.93
N GLN A 408 3.64 14.09 -4.87
CA GLN A 408 2.76 15.10 -4.27
C GLN A 408 2.97 15.13 -2.76
N ILE A 409 2.76 16.30 -2.15
CA ILE A 409 2.92 16.49 -0.71
C ILE A 409 1.55 16.43 -0.04
N TYR A 410 1.46 15.63 1.00
CA TYR A 410 0.27 15.46 1.82
C TYR A 410 0.54 15.90 3.25
N GLN A 411 -0.48 16.41 3.91
CA GLN A 411 -0.47 16.65 5.35
C GLN A 411 -1.36 15.62 6.05
N ALA A 412 -0.88 15.06 7.17
CA ALA A 412 -1.62 14.08 7.95
C ALA A 412 -2.61 14.79 8.88
N LEU A 413 -3.81 15.11 8.39
CA LEU A 413 -4.87 15.80 9.12
C LEU A 413 -6.02 14.86 9.49
N GLY A 414 -6.65 15.12 10.66
CA GLY A 414 -7.80 14.33 11.09
C GLY A 414 -7.52 12.83 11.03
N TYR A 415 -8.23 12.10 10.17
CA TYR A 415 -8.07 10.67 9.92
C TYR A 415 -7.70 10.36 8.48
N SER A 416 -7.17 11.34 7.74
CA SER A 416 -6.80 11.24 6.34
C SER A 416 -5.45 11.88 6.05
N PHE A 417 -4.91 11.57 4.89
CA PHE A 417 -3.85 12.34 4.25
C PHE A 417 -4.51 13.31 3.28
N GLU A 418 -4.31 14.61 3.48
CA GLU A 418 -4.89 15.66 2.66
C GLU A 418 -3.81 16.26 1.74
N LEU A 419 -4.12 16.31 0.44
CA LEU A 419 -3.21 16.87 -0.56
C LEU A 419 -2.97 18.36 -0.27
N MET A 420 -1.71 18.74 -0.16
CA MET A 420 -1.33 20.13 -0.05
C MET A 420 -1.51 20.83 -1.39
N GLN A 421 -2.36 21.84 -1.43
CA GLN A 421 -2.42 22.72 -2.59
C GLN A 421 -1.13 23.55 -2.61
N THR A 422 -0.23 23.25 -3.53
CA THR A 422 0.86 24.19 -3.83
C THR A 422 0.23 25.40 -4.49
N ASN A 423 0.13 26.51 -3.76
CA ASN A 423 -0.15 27.79 -4.39
C ASN A 423 0.97 27.98 -5.44
N LYS A 424 0.60 27.88 -6.71
CA LYS A 424 1.45 28.36 -7.80
C LYS A 424 1.48 29.90 -7.62
N GLU A 425 2.56 30.40 -6.99
CA GLU A 425 2.94 31.80 -7.13
C GLU A 425 3.43 32.07 -8.55
#